data_d2f63eae727a2f3fcd2da0283533fefe
#
_entry.id   d2f63eae727a2f3fcd2da0283533fefe
#
_cell.length_a   1.000
_cell.length_b   1.000
_cell.length_c   1.000
_cell.angle_alpha   90.00
_cell.angle_beta   90.00
_cell.angle_gamma   90.00
#
_symmetry.space_group_name_H-M   'P 1'
#
loop_
_entity.id
_entity.type
_entity.pdbx_description
1 polymer ?
#
loop_
_entity_poly.entity_id
_entity_poly.type
_entity_poly.pdbx_seq_one_letter_code
_entity_poly.pdbx_strand_id
1 'polypeptide(L)'
;MKNTTLKKLQTATMLLLLSAAAHSQILDGTVQSARYRISLPLTFNFDDGTINSSPYLSYKHDIASWLKGAAFAQYNIKQEAFVPQAWFEFSYAKRYYLLSRSIFNTRTGKYSHGLAATIKLPSHLSVDATWDNMFQQAGTTHIDRFQIVGGYINKRFIANAGYSMLYKKGFVANLRVIFSSAYFLQMKYDAGVNNFVLTSYINM
;
A
#
# COMPACT_ATOMS: atom_id res chain seq x y z
N MET A 1 25.99 13.91 -24.62
CA MET A 1 24.98 12.93 -24.27
C MET A 1 25.15 12.22 -22.90
N LYS A 2 26.34 12.16 -22.29
CA LYS A 2 26.58 11.44 -21.00
C LYS A 2 25.99 12.13 -19.74
N ASN A 3 25.76 13.44 -19.76
CA ASN A 3 25.31 14.19 -18.58
C ASN A 3 23.79 14.08 -18.27
N THR A 4 22.98 13.78 -19.28
CA THR A 4 21.52 13.65 -19.10
C THR A 4 21.13 12.33 -18.44
N THR A 5 21.85 11.26 -18.74
CA THR A 5 21.62 9.94 -18.14
C THR A 5 22.02 9.91 -16.67
N LEU A 6 23.16 10.55 -16.34
CA LEU A 6 23.65 10.65 -14.97
C LEU A 6 22.72 11.52 -14.09
N LYS A 7 22.24 12.65 -14.62
CA LYS A 7 21.23 13.48 -13.93
C LYS A 7 19.91 12.74 -13.71
N LYS A 8 19.44 11.98 -14.71
CA LYS A 8 18.24 11.14 -14.57
C LYS A 8 18.45 10.04 -13.52
N LEU A 9 19.64 9.44 -13.49
CA LEU A 9 19.97 8.41 -12.49
C LEU A 9 20.09 9.02 -11.08
N GLN A 10 20.71 10.17 -10.93
CA GLN A 10 20.81 10.89 -9.66
C GLN A 10 19.43 11.38 -9.17
N THR A 11 18.59 11.90 -10.06
CA THR A 11 17.21 12.28 -9.74
C THR A 11 16.39 11.04 -9.37
N ALA A 12 16.52 9.93 -10.09
CA ALA A 12 15.88 8.67 -9.74
C ALA A 12 16.38 8.13 -8.40
N THR A 13 17.68 8.20 -8.10
CA THR A 13 18.27 7.74 -6.84
C THR A 13 17.88 8.65 -5.66
N MET A 14 17.80 9.95 -5.86
CA MET A 14 17.36 10.90 -4.84
C MET A 14 15.83 10.81 -4.61
N LEU A 15 15.10 10.55 -5.67
CA LEU A 15 13.67 10.23 -5.64
C LEU A 15 13.45 8.82 -5.05
N LEU A 16 14.34 7.86 -5.17
CA LEU A 16 14.30 6.55 -4.54
C LEU A 16 14.31 6.59 -2.99
N LEU A 17 14.66 7.70 -2.38
CA LEU A 17 14.64 7.89 -0.93
C LEU A 17 13.30 8.40 -0.38
N LEU A 18 12.33 8.72 -1.22
CA LEU A 18 11.09 9.42 -0.84
C LEU A 18 9.86 8.78 -1.50
N SER A 19 9.30 7.64 -1.02
CA SER A 19 8.06 7.29 -1.70
C SER A 19 7.36 6.01 -1.40
N ALA A 20 6.20 5.86 -1.65
CA ALA A 20 5.32 5.06 -2.46
C ALA A 20 3.91 4.96 -1.96
N ALA A 21 3.00 4.90 -2.80
CA ALA A 21 1.58 4.86 -2.46
C ALA A 21 0.88 3.60 -2.87
N ALA A 22 0.03 3.35 -2.10
CA ALA A 22 -1.38 3.22 -2.05
C ALA A 22 -1.99 2.16 -3.00
N HIS A 23 -1.63 0.89 -2.89
CA HIS A 23 -2.57 -0.19 -3.19
C HIS A 23 -2.11 -1.45 -2.47
N SER A 24 -2.95 -2.02 -1.65
CA SER A 24 -2.72 -3.18 -0.80
C SER A 24 -1.56 -3.00 0.20
N GLN A 25 -1.82 -2.30 1.28
CA GLN A 25 -0.85 -2.13 2.38
C GLN A 25 -1.10 -3.10 3.53
N ILE A 26 -1.89 -4.10 3.29
CA ILE A 26 -2.19 -5.09 4.29
C ILE A 26 -1.27 -6.26 4.06
N LEU A 27 -0.10 -6.18 4.68
CA LEU A 27 0.88 -7.25 4.60
C LEU A 27 0.88 -8.14 5.83
N ASP A 28 0.26 -7.67 6.88
CA ASP A 28 0.18 -8.36 8.17
C ASP A 28 -1.21 -8.27 8.78
N GLY A 29 -2.22 -7.83 7.99
CA GLY A 29 -3.59 -7.66 8.45
C GLY A 29 -3.75 -6.53 9.47
N THR A 30 -2.79 -5.63 9.59
CA THR A 30 -2.87 -4.53 10.56
C THR A 30 -2.95 -3.18 9.87
N VAL A 31 -3.80 -2.29 10.38
CA VAL A 31 -3.94 -0.93 9.85
C VAL A 31 -2.63 -0.17 9.99
N GLN A 32 -2.15 -0.01 11.18
CA GLN A 32 -0.84 0.58 11.52
C GLN A 32 -0.56 0.39 13.02
N SER A 33 0.72 0.41 13.40
CA SER A 33 1.14 0.30 14.79
C SER A 33 1.05 1.63 15.53
N ALA A 34 1.42 2.72 14.90
CA ALA A 34 1.45 4.05 15.48
C ALA A 34 0.09 4.76 15.39
N ARG A 35 -0.15 5.72 16.28
CA ARG A 35 -1.36 6.54 16.29
C ARG A 35 -1.42 7.47 15.09
N TYR A 36 -0.29 8.09 14.75
CA TYR A 36 -0.14 8.92 13.55
C TYR A 36 0.95 8.36 12.65
N ARG A 37 0.80 8.55 11.36
CA ARG A 37 1.77 8.14 10.36
C ARG A 37 1.77 9.10 9.19
N ILE A 38 2.98 9.53 8.79
CA ILE A 38 3.22 10.18 7.52
C ILE A 38 3.80 9.15 6.56
N SER A 39 3.35 9.17 5.33
CA SER A 39 3.85 8.30 4.27
C SER A 39 4.13 9.11 3.02
N LEU A 40 5.29 8.87 2.46
CA LEU A 40 5.79 9.54 1.27
C LEU A 40 5.99 8.51 0.15
N PRO A 41 5.03 8.40 -0.75
CA PRO A 41 4.99 7.47 -1.86
C PRO A 41 5.64 7.92 -3.17
N LEU A 42 6.40 7.04 -3.89
CA LEU A 42 6.76 7.16 -5.32
C LEU A 42 6.42 5.88 -6.06
N THR A 43 5.59 5.98 -7.02
CA THR A 43 5.22 4.91 -7.92
C THR A 43 5.93 5.12 -9.25
N PHE A 44 6.69 4.14 -9.66
CA PHE A 44 7.30 4.06 -10.98
C PHE A 44 6.42 3.16 -11.83
N ASN A 45 5.92 3.69 -12.93
CA ASN A 45 5.24 2.90 -13.94
C ASN A 45 6.23 2.61 -15.06
N PHE A 46 6.52 1.32 -15.30
CA PHE A 46 7.48 0.91 -16.31
C PHE A 46 6.90 0.92 -17.73
N ASP A 47 5.56 0.93 -17.88
CA ASP A 47 4.92 0.95 -19.20
C ASP A 47 5.07 2.31 -19.88
N ASP A 48 4.97 3.40 -19.13
CA ASP A 48 5.03 4.77 -19.64
C ASP A 48 6.20 5.60 -19.09
N GLY A 49 7.02 5.01 -18.23
CA GLY A 49 8.16 5.66 -17.59
C GLY A 49 7.76 6.78 -16.62
N THR A 50 6.51 6.88 -16.24
CA THR A 50 6.03 7.96 -15.36
C THR A 50 6.33 7.68 -13.89
N ILE A 51 6.58 8.76 -13.16
CA ILE A 51 6.71 8.75 -11.71
C ILE A 51 5.54 9.52 -11.12
N ASN A 52 4.87 8.93 -10.14
CA ASN A 52 3.78 9.56 -9.41
C ASN A 52 4.04 9.49 -7.90
N SER A 53 3.54 10.47 -7.17
CA SER A 53 3.57 10.49 -5.71
C SER A 53 2.18 10.79 -5.16
N SER A 54 1.87 10.19 -4.02
CA SER A 54 0.58 10.39 -3.35
C SER A 54 0.77 10.40 -1.83
N PRO A 55 1.45 11.42 -1.27
CA PRO A 55 1.71 11.51 0.16
C PRO A 55 0.41 11.43 0.96
N TYR A 56 0.49 10.85 2.15
CA TYR A 56 -0.63 10.83 3.06
C TYR A 56 -0.24 10.94 4.53
N LEU A 57 -1.16 11.52 5.29
CA LEU A 57 -1.21 11.48 6.74
C LEU A 57 -2.29 10.52 7.17
N SER A 58 -2.03 9.68 8.15
CA SER A 58 -3.04 8.81 8.72
C SER A 58 -3.12 8.93 10.24
N TYR A 59 -4.32 8.73 10.74
CA TYR A 59 -4.64 8.65 12.16
C TYR A 59 -5.31 7.31 12.45
N LYS A 60 -4.82 6.60 13.48
CA LYS A 60 -5.40 5.35 13.96
C LYS A 60 -6.02 5.55 15.33
N HIS A 61 -7.16 4.93 15.54
CA HIS A 61 -7.85 4.83 16.83
C HIS A 61 -8.18 3.38 17.17
N ASP A 62 -7.82 2.95 18.36
CA ASP A 62 -8.20 1.65 18.90
C ASP A 62 -9.59 1.81 19.54
N ILE A 63 -10.64 1.34 18.83
CA ILE A 63 -12.05 1.46 19.27
C ILE A 63 -12.34 0.41 20.35
N ALA A 64 -11.85 -0.79 20.15
CA ALA A 64 -11.91 -1.92 21.08
C ALA A 64 -10.69 -2.82 20.91
N SER A 65 -10.46 -3.78 21.78
CA SER A 65 -9.33 -4.70 21.67
C SER A 65 -9.34 -5.54 20.37
N TRP A 66 -10.50 -5.71 19.77
CA TRP A 66 -10.73 -6.47 18.54
C TRP A 66 -11.06 -5.58 17.33
N LEU A 67 -11.24 -4.27 17.52
CA LEU A 67 -11.64 -3.33 16.46
C LEU A 67 -10.77 -2.08 16.50
N LYS A 68 -10.15 -1.77 15.35
CA LYS A 68 -9.41 -0.54 15.12
C LYS A 68 -9.98 0.19 13.93
N GLY A 69 -9.93 1.51 13.97
CA GLY A 69 -10.24 2.38 12.85
C GLY A 69 -9.03 3.21 12.46
N ALA A 70 -8.92 3.57 11.18
CA ALA A 70 -7.95 4.55 10.70
C ALA A 70 -8.55 5.42 9.61
N ALA A 71 -8.19 6.71 9.64
CA ALA A 71 -8.51 7.66 8.59
C ALA A 71 -7.22 8.12 7.92
N PHE A 72 -7.28 8.32 6.60
CA PHE A 72 -6.15 8.74 5.79
C PHE A 72 -6.53 9.98 4.99
N ALA A 73 -5.68 10.99 5.04
CA ALA A 73 -5.72 12.15 4.19
C ALA A 73 -4.61 12.00 3.14
N GLN A 74 -4.96 11.58 1.93
CA GLN A 74 -4.04 11.34 0.82
C GLN A 74 -4.24 12.39 -0.27
N TYR A 75 -3.14 12.85 -0.86
CA TYR A 75 -3.17 13.72 -2.04
C TYR A 75 -2.44 13.06 -3.20
N ASN A 76 -3.13 12.83 -4.31
CA ASN A 76 -2.53 12.31 -5.53
C ASN A 76 -2.02 13.47 -6.39
N ILE A 77 -0.69 13.61 -6.49
CA ILE A 77 -0.07 14.74 -7.19
C ILE A 77 -0.36 14.69 -8.69
N LYS A 78 -0.26 13.52 -9.33
CA LYS A 78 -0.52 13.38 -10.79
C LYS A 78 -1.96 13.68 -11.15
N GLN A 79 -2.90 13.34 -10.27
CA GLN A 79 -4.33 13.55 -10.51
C GLN A 79 -4.83 14.88 -9.94
N GLU A 80 -4.00 15.60 -9.18
CA GLU A 80 -4.39 16.80 -8.43
C GLU A 80 -5.66 16.56 -7.62
N ALA A 81 -5.73 15.42 -6.96
CA ALA A 81 -6.92 14.95 -6.28
C ALA A 81 -6.65 14.63 -4.82
N PHE A 82 -7.56 15.07 -3.95
CA PHE A 82 -7.63 14.59 -2.59
C PHE A 82 -8.37 13.25 -2.55
N VAL A 83 -7.82 12.27 -1.86
CA VAL A 83 -8.32 10.89 -1.81
C VAL A 83 -8.41 10.45 -0.35
N PRO A 84 -9.43 10.88 0.40
CA PRO A 84 -9.64 10.42 1.77
C PRO A 84 -9.97 8.94 1.79
N GLN A 85 -9.49 8.25 2.83
CA GLN A 85 -9.75 6.83 3.04
C GLN A 85 -10.14 6.59 4.50
N ALA A 86 -10.99 5.60 4.71
CA ALA A 86 -11.32 5.07 6.02
C ALA A 86 -11.09 3.56 6.03
N TRP A 87 -10.45 3.06 7.09
CA TRP A 87 -10.15 1.66 7.27
C TRP A 87 -10.65 1.16 8.62
N PHE A 88 -11.20 -0.05 8.63
CA PHE A 88 -11.58 -0.75 9.85
C PHE A 88 -10.93 -2.12 9.85
N GLU A 89 -10.21 -2.42 10.91
CA GLU A 89 -9.58 -3.71 11.14
C GLU A 89 -10.29 -4.44 12.27
N PHE A 90 -10.76 -5.64 11.98
CA PHE A 90 -11.27 -6.60 12.97
C PHE A 90 -10.20 -7.64 13.22
N SER A 91 -9.93 -7.95 14.49
CA SER A 91 -8.94 -8.96 14.85
C SER A 91 -9.53 -9.97 15.83
N TYR A 92 -9.23 -11.25 15.59
CA TYR A 92 -9.60 -12.34 16.46
C TYR A 92 -8.39 -13.20 16.84
N ALA A 93 -8.25 -13.51 18.13
CA ALA A 93 -7.17 -14.32 18.69
C ALA A 93 -5.74 -13.86 18.27
N LYS A 94 -5.54 -12.59 17.90
CA LYS A 94 -4.28 -12.03 17.36
C LYS A 94 -3.71 -12.82 16.17
N ARG A 95 -4.51 -13.64 15.54
CA ARG A 95 -4.15 -14.52 14.44
C ARG A 95 -4.94 -14.24 13.17
N TYR A 96 -6.21 -13.90 13.31
CA TYR A 96 -7.11 -13.64 12.19
C TYR A 96 -7.40 -12.15 12.14
N TYR A 97 -7.28 -11.57 10.95
CA TYR A 97 -7.54 -10.16 10.72
C TYR A 97 -8.43 -10.00 9.50
N LEU A 98 -9.44 -9.17 9.61
CA LEU A 98 -10.26 -8.73 8.49
C LEU A 98 -10.18 -7.22 8.42
N LEU A 99 -9.79 -6.69 7.30
CA LEU A 99 -9.74 -5.25 7.05
C LEU A 99 -10.79 -4.89 6.00
N SER A 100 -11.57 -3.86 6.30
CA SER A 100 -12.43 -3.16 5.35
C SER A 100 -11.84 -1.80 5.05
N ARG A 101 -11.77 -1.43 3.78
CA ARG A 101 -11.23 -0.17 3.31
C ARG A 101 -12.24 0.54 2.42
N SER A 102 -12.41 1.84 2.63
CA SER A 102 -13.21 2.72 1.81
C SER A 102 -12.37 3.88 1.32
N ILE A 103 -12.46 4.18 0.03
CA ILE A 103 -11.67 5.21 -0.64
C ILE A 103 -12.62 6.09 -1.45
N PHE A 104 -12.47 7.40 -1.32
CA PHE A 104 -13.22 8.38 -2.12
C PHE A 104 -12.25 9.25 -2.92
N ASN A 105 -12.47 9.40 -4.21
CA ASN A 105 -11.68 10.30 -5.06
C ASN A 105 -12.48 11.58 -5.31
N THR A 106 -12.04 12.70 -4.76
CA THR A 106 -12.76 13.98 -4.82
C THR A 106 -12.83 14.56 -6.24
N ARG A 107 -11.85 14.27 -7.10
CA ARG A 107 -11.84 14.76 -8.48
C ARG A 107 -12.87 14.07 -9.36
N THR A 108 -13.03 12.77 -9.17
CA THR A 108 -13.96 11.97 -10.00
C THR A 108 -15.32 11.77 -9.34
N GLY A 109 -15.46 12.11 -8.06
CA GLY A 109 -16.65 11.82 -7.25
C GLY A 109 -16.87 10.33 -7.00
N LYS A 110 -15.86 9.48 -7.25
CA LYS A 110 -16.01 8.03 -7.21
C LYS A 110 -15.54 7.43 -5.90
N TYR A 111 -16.15 6.32 -5.59
CA TYR A 111 -15.98 5.58 -4.37
C TYR A 111 -15.56 4.14 -4.66
N SER A 112 -14.63 3.63 -3.88
CA SER A 112 -14.09 2.28 -4.00
C SER A 112 -14.05 1.59 -2.66
N HIS A 113 -14.21 0.28 -2.67
CA HIS A 113 -14.11 -0.59 -1.52
C HIS A 113 -13.02 -1.63 -1.70
N GLY A 114 -12.44 -2.05 -0.57
CA GLY A 114 -11.58 -3.21 -0.51
C GLY A 114 -11.81 -4.00 0.77
N LEU A 115 -11.63 -5.29 0.67
CA LEU A 115 -11.59 -6.22 1.79
C LEU A 115 -10.28 -6.97 1.76
N ALA A 116 -9.68 -7.20 2.92
CA ALA A 116 -8.55 -8.08 3.04
C ALA A 116 -8.67 -8.96 4.28
N ALA A 117 -8.32 -10.21 4.12
CA ALA A 117 -8.23 -11.17 5.20
C ALA A 117 -6.79 -11.64 5.35
N THR A 118 -6.28 -11.64 6.58
CA THR A 118 -4.95 -12.15 6.91
C THR A 118 -5.06 -13.22 7.95
N ILE A 119 -4.33 -14.32 7.74
CA ILE A 119 -4.13 -15.39 8.72
C ILE A 119 -2.65 -15.45 9.07
N LYS A 120 -2.32 -15.25 10.33
CA LYS A 120 -0.97 -15.47 10.86
C LYS A 120 -0.81 -16.93 11.23
N LEU A 121 0.18 -17.58 10.64
CA LEU A 121 0.54 -18.98 10.85
C LEU A 121 1.70 -19.08 11.86
N PRO A 122 2.00 -20.28 12.40
CA PRO A 122 3.24 -20.51 13.15
C PRO A 122 4.49 -20.13 12.36
N SER A 123 5.62 -19.99 13.06
CA SER A 123 6.94 -19.71 12.46
C SER A 123 7.00 -18.41 11.66
N HIS A 124 6.26 -17.39 12.09
CA HIS A 124 6.23 -16.06 11.45
C HIS A 124 5.67 -16.03 10.02
N LEU A 125 4.95 -17.04 9.60
CA LEU A 125 4.31 -17.07 8.30
C LEU A 125 2.95 -16.36 8.31
N SER A 126 2.52 -15.88 7.15
CA SER A 126 1.17 -15.33 6.92
C SER A 126 0.62 -15.71 5.56
N VAL A 127 -0.69 -15.70 5.45
CA VAL A 127 -1.41 -15.73 4.17
C VAL A 127 -2.39 -14.58 4.16
N ASP A 128 -2.35 -13.80 3.11
CA ASP A 128 -3.21 -12.64 2.89
C ASP A 128 -4.01 -12.83 1.60
N ALA A 129 -5.33 -12.58 1.71
CA ALA A 129 -6.21 -12.51 0.54
C ALA A 129 -6.83 -11.11 0.50
N THR A 130 -6.74 -10.44 -0.63
CA THR A 130 -7.24 -9.07 -0.81
C THR A 130 -8.17 -9.01 -2.02
N TRP A 131 -9.33 -8.42 -1.84
CA TRP A 131 -10.23 -8.01 -2.91
C TRP A 131 -10.38 -6.48 -2.89
N ASP A 132 -10.18 -5.85 -4.02
CA ASP A 132 -10.37 -4.44 -4.22
C ASP A 132 -11.28 -4.18 -5.42
N ASN A 133 -12.31 -3.38 -5.22
CA ASN A 133 -13.09 -2.78 -6.29
C ASN A 133 -12.43 -1.46 -6.68
N MET A 134 -11.58 -1.49 -7.68
CA MET A 134 -10.69 -0.39 -8.05
C MET A 134 -11.32 0.59 -9.02
N PHE A 135 -10.94 1.87 -8.93
CA PHE A 135 -11.24 2.84 -9.99
C PHE A 135 -10.37 2.57 -11.22
N GLN A 136 -10.94 2.61 -12.39
CA GLN A 136 -10.16 2.77 -13.61
C GLN A 136 -9.57 4.17 -13.69
N GLN A 137 -8.29 4.26 -14.10
CA GLN A 137 -7.60 5.55 -14.25
C GLN A 137 -8.24 6.47 -15.28
N ALA A 138 -8.88 5.92 -16.32
CA ALA A 138 -9.44 6.66 -17.45
C ALA A 138 -10.96 6.51 -17.61
N GLY A 139 -11.62 5.73 -16.75
CA GLY A 139 -13.00 5.38 -16.96
C GLY A 139 -13.90 5.54 -15.75
N THR A 140 -15.16 5.28 -15.99
CA THR A 140 -16.23 5.39 -15.00
C THR A 140 -16.55 4.07 -14.30
N THR A 141 -15.99 2.96 -14.76
CA THR A 141 -16.27 1.60 -14.31
C THR A 141 -15.32 1.16 -13.20
N HIS A 142 -15.85 0.52 -12.18
CA HIS A 142 -15.07 -0.20 -11.19
C HIS A 142 -14.56 -1.52 -11.77
N ILE A 143 -13.40 -1.96 -11.32
CA ILE A 143 -12.79 -3.22 -11.73
C ILE A 143 -12.40 -3.98 -10.49
N ASP A 144 -12.85 -5.22 -10.40
CA ASP A 144 -12.49 -6.09 -9.31
C ASP A 144 -11.07 -6.63 -9.49
N ARG A 145 -10.31 -6.59 -8.42
CA ARG A 145 -8.99 -7.17 -8.31
C ARG A 145 -8.93 -8.09 -7.10
N PHE A 146 -8.44 -9.30 -7.31
CA PHE A 146 -8.25 -10.27 -6.24
C PHE A 146 -6.78 -10.72 -6.21
N GLN A 147 -6.18 -10.72 -5.02
CA GLN A 147 -4.80 -11.12 -4.80
C GLN A 147 -4.71 -12.11 -3.65
N ILE A 148 -3.83 -13.11 -3.79
CA ILE A 148 -3.40 -13.98 -2.70
C ILE A 148 -1.88 -13.87 -2.58
N VAL A 149 -1.39 -13.62 -1.38
CA VAL A 149 0.04 -13.55 -1.07
C VAL A 149 0.37 -14.38 0.17
N GLY A 150 1.48 -15.09 0.11
CA GLY A 150 2.10 -15.70 1.28
C GLY A 150 3.25 -14.83 1.78
N GLY A 151 3.48 -14.79 3.08
CA GLY A 151 4.49 -13.93 3.66
C GLY A 151 5.21 -14.47 4.87
N TYR A 152 6.30 -13.79 5.19
CA TYR A 152 7.10 -13.99 6.39
C TYR A 152 7.21 -12.67 7.13
N ILE A 153 6.94 -12.68 8.45
CA ILE A 153 6.86 -11.50 9.30
C ILE A 153 7.83 -11.67 10.46
N ASN A 154 8.77 -10.75 10.61
CA ASN A 154 9.57 -10.65 11.83
C ASN A 154 9.72 -9.19 12.30
N LYS A 155 10.49 -8.96 13.38
CA LYS A 155 10.66 -7.63 13.98
C LYS A 155 11.40 -6.64 13.07
N ARG A 156 12.22 -7.11 12.11
CA ARG A 156 13.08 -6.27 11.28
C ARG A 156 12.58 -6.15 9.84
N PHE A 157 11.85 -7.13 9.37
CA PHE A 157 11.30 -7.08 8.01
C PHE A 157 10.03 -7.90 7.87
N ILE A 158 9.24 -7.53 6.88
CA ILE A 158 8.07 -8.27 6.40
C ILE A 158 8.29 -8.48 4.92
N ALA A 159 8.30 -9.72 4.47
CA ALA A 159 8.43 -10.07 3.07
C ALA A 159 7.26 -10.95 2.66
N ASN A 160 6.62 -10.62 1.54
CA ASN A 160 5.59 -11.48 0.97
C ASN A 160 5.56 -11.41 -0.55
N ALA A 161 5.04 -12.48 -1.12
CA ALA A 161 4.90 -12.63 -2.56
C ALA A 161 3.66 -13.46 -2.89
N GLY A 162 3.11 -13.25 -4.07
CA GLY A 162 1.92 -13.96 -4.52
C GLY A 162 1.47 -13.53 -5.89
N TYR A 163 0.17 -13.65 -6.15
CA TYR A 163 -0.38 -13.46 -7.47
C TYR A 163 -1.70 -12.69 -7.44
N SER A 164 -1.87 -11.80 -8.41
CA SER A 164 -3.13 -11.14 -8.72
C SER A 164 -3.90 -11.96 -9.75
N MET A 165 -5.14 -12.36 -9.45
CA MET A 165 -5.92 -13.31 -10.25
C MET A 165 -6.91 -12.66 -11.19
N LEU A 166 -7.52 -11.55 -10.75
CA LEU A 166 -8.46 -10.75 -11.55
C LEU A 166 -7.72 -9.55 -12.08
N TYR A 167 -8.26 -8.85 -13.00
CA TYR A 167 -7.77 -7.65 -13.67
C TYR A 167 -6.24 -7.43 -13.56
N LYS A 168 -5.58 -7.37 -14.69
CA LYS A 168 -4.11 -7.27 -14.78
C LYS A 168 -3.41 -8.34 -13.91
N LYS A 169 -3.61 -9.59 -14.32
CA LYS A 169 -3.00 -10.76 -13.70
C LYS A 169 -1.49 -10.64 -13.68
N GLY A 170 -0.87 -11.01 -12.56
CA GLY A 170 0.57 -10.96 -12.46
C GLY A 170 1.10 -11.22 -11.07
N PHE A 171 2.40 -11.43 -11.00
CA PHE A 171 3.14 -11.60 -9.76
C PHE A 171 3.14 -10.31 -8.96
N VAL A 172 3.00 -10.42 -7.65
CA VAL A 172 3.14 -9.32 -6.71
C VAL A 172 4.16 -9.70 -5.64
N ALA A 173 5.04 -8.78 -5.31
CA ALA A 173 6.01 -8.96 -4.24
C ALA A 173 6.10 -7.68 -3.41
N ASN A 174 6.43 -7.84 -2.15
CA ASN A 174 6.66 -6.73 -1.26
C ASN A 174 7.69 -7.08 -0.19
N LEU A 175 8.51 -6.10 0.15
CA LEU A 175 9.47 -6.15 1.23
C LEU A 175 9.36 -4.87 2.05
N ARG A 176 9.13 -4.98 3.35
CA ARG A 176 9.21 -3.90 4.33
C ARG A 176 10.42 -4.10 5.22
N VAL A 177 11.28 -3.11 5.32
CA VAL A 177 12.44 -3.10 6.21
C VAL A 177 12.16 -2.13 7.35
N ILE A 178 12.23 -2.60 8.59
CA ILE A 178 11.90 -1.86 9.81
C ILE A 178 13.21 -1.46 10.48
N PHE A 179 13.54 -0.19 10.42
CA PHE A 179 14.76 0.37 11.05
C PHE A 179 14.52 0.68 12.52
N SER A 180 13.32 1.17 12.84
CA SER A 180 12.90 1.46 14.21
C SER A 180 11.37 1.43 14.31
N SER A 181 10.84 1.61 15.53
CA SER A 181 9.38 1.80 15.70
C SER A 181 8.86 3.07 15.02
N ALA A 182 9.75 4.06 14.84
CA ALA A 182 9.40 5.34 14.22
C ALA A 182 9.58 5.35 12.70
N TYR A 183 10.45 4.51 12.13
CA TYR A 183 10.79 4.58 10.71
C TYR A 183 10.91 3.21 10.07
N PHE A 184 10.27 3.05 8.90
CA PHE A 184 10.46 1.89 8.04
C PHE A 184 10.31 2.26 6.55
N LEU A 185 10.89 1.41 5.72
CA LEU A 185 10.86 1.50 4.27
C LEU A 185 10.12 0.29 3.70
N GLN A 186 9.32 0.50 2.69
CA GLN A 186 8.62 -0.57 1.98
C GLN A 186 8.89 -0.49 0.49
N MET A 187 9.16 -1.61 -0.12
CA MET A 187 9.29 -1.81 -1.55
C MET A 187 8.20 -2.77 -2.02
N LYS A 188 7.49 -2.42 -3.07
CA LYS A 188 6.47 -3.29 -3.67
C LYS A 188 6.68 -3.32 -5.18
N TYR A 189 6.58 -4.50 -5.75
CA TYR A 189 6.48 -4.70 -7.19
C TYR A 189 5.17 -5.37 -7.54
N ASP A 190 4.55 -4.95 -8.62
CA ASP A 190 3.29 -5.46 -9.12
C ASP A 190 3.37 -5.62 -10.63
N ALA A 191 3.63 -6.84 -11.08
CA ALA A 191 3.78 -7.17 -12.49
C ALA A 191 2.48 -6.99 -13.29
N GLY A 192 1.31 -7.13 -12.66
CA GLY A 192 0.02 -6.95 -13.32
C GLY A 192 -0.23 -5.53 -13.80
N VAL A 193 0.30 -4.53 -13.10
CA VAL A 193 0.24 -3.11 -13.46
C VAL A 193 1.61 -2.52 -13.81
N ASN A 194 2.63 -3.38 -13.86
CA ASN A 194 4.02 -3.05 -14.16
C ASN A 194 4.56 -1.86 -13.36
N ASN A 195 4.24 -1.83 -12.07
CA ASN A 195 4.62 -0.75 -11.18
C ASN A 195 5.59 -1.23 -10.11
N PHE A 196 6.61 -0.43 -9.87
CA PHE A 196 7.42 -0.51 -8.66
C PHE A 196 7.08 0.65 -7.73
N VAL A 197 6.90 0.31 -6.47
CA VAL A 197 6.49 1.26 -5.45
C VAL A 197 7.45 1.21 -4.26
N LEU A 198 8.04 2.35 -3.90
CA LEU A 198 8.91 2.51 -2.73
C LEU A 198 8.23 3.41 -1.69
N THR A 199 8.10 3.07 -0.41
CA THR A 199 7.45 3.87 0.65
C THR A 199 8.39 4.17 1.80
N SER A 200 8.52 5.44 2.16
CA SER A 200 9.02 5.86 3.46
C SER A 200 7.84 6.08 4.41
N TYR A 201 7.93 5.53 5.61
CA TYR A 201 6.94 5.71 6.66
C TYR A 201 7.58 6.29 7.91
N ILE A 202 6.96 7.33 8.45
CA ILE A 202 7.32 7.94 9.72
C ILE A 202 6.13 7.79 10.67
N ASN A 203 6.32 7.06 11.74
CA ASN A 203 5.36 6.84 12.82
C ASN A 203 5.58 7.88 13.94
N MET A 204 4.48 8.46 14.42
CA MET A 204 4.47 9.44 15.50
C MET A 204 3.47 9.05 16.60
#